data_9c1b9e8f3fbd5040c6b42eb75a1d053c
#
_entry.id   9c1b9e8f3fbd5040c6b42eb75a1d053c
#
_cell.length_a   1.000
_cell.length_b   1.000
_cell.length_c   1.000
_cell.angle_alpha   90.00
_cell.angle_beta   90.00
_cell.angle_gamma   90.00
#
_symmetry.space_group_name_H-M   'P 1'
#
loop_
_entity.id
_entity.type
_entity.pdbx_description
1 polymer ?
#
loop_
_entity_poly.entity_id
_entity_poly.type
_entity_poly.pdbx_seq_one_letter_code
_entity_poly.pdbx_strand_id
1 'polypeptide(L)'
;MPVNLRVHFCFLPHSRLHYAGLMTLSPQPIVSPETAEVVFEDDEIVVLNKHSGLLVLPDRYDRSIPNLYGLLKKKYGQIYVVHRIDKEASGLIVFAKTEESHRSLNAQFEGRTTHKEYQAICAGESQNDHGRIELPLS
;
A
#
# COMPACT_ATOMS: atom_id res chain seq x y z
N MET A 1 -3.82 13.45 18.18
CA MET A 1 -5.09 12.76 17.84
C MET A 1 -4.75 11.46 17.14
N PRO A 2 -5.40 10.34 17.44
CA PRO A 2 -5.10 9.06 16.80
C PRO A 2 -5.41 9.13 15.30
N VAL A 3 -4.57 8.48 14.50
CA VAL A 3 -4.85 8.26 13.07
C VAL A 3 -6.11 7.41 13.01
N ASN A 4 -7.15 7.87 12.32
CA ASN A 4 -8.31 7.02 12.04
C ASN A 4 -7.90 5.99 10.97
N LEU A 5 -7.23 4.94 11.43
CA LEU A 5 -6.94 3.76 10.62
C LEU A 5 -8.04 2.74 10.90
N ARG A 6 -8.93 2.51 9.94
CA ARG A 6 -9.84 1.37 10.00
C ARG A 6 -9.19 0.18 9.32
N VAL A 7 -8.98 -0.89 10.08
CA VAL A 7 -8.54 -2.17 9.55
C VAL A 7 -9.71 -3.13 9.65
N HIS A 8 -10.18 -3.61 8.52
CA HIS A 8 -11.19 -4.66 8.46
C HIS A 8 -10.49 -6.02 8.48
N PHE A 9 -10.70 -6.77 9.54
CA PHE A 9 -10.17 -8.12 9.68
C PHE A 9 -11.19 -9.13 9.15
N CYS A 10 -10.78 -9.95 8.19
CA CYS A 10 -11.52 -11.12 7.79
C CYS A 10 -10.92 -12.33 8.50
N PHE A 11 -11.65 -12.93 9.45
CA PHE A 11 -11.22 -14.12 10.16
C PHE A 11 -11.71 -15.37 9.42
N LEU A 12 -10.79 -16.27 9.11
CA LEU A 12 -11.14 -17.59 8.57
C LEU A 12 -11.31 -18.57 9.72
N PRO A 13 -12.48 -19.22 9.88
CA PRO A 13 -12.67 -20.22 10.91
C PRO A 13 -11.74 -21.41 10.71
N HIS A 14 -11.16 -21.92 11.78
CA HIS A 14 -10.17 -23.03 11.80
C HIS A 14 -10.66 -24.32 11.12
N SER A 15 -11.97 -24.50 10.97
CA SER A 15 -12.58 -25.72 10.43
C SER A 15 -12.53 -25.87 8.91
N ARG A 16 -11.99 -24.90 8.16
CA ARG A 16 -11.89 -24.96 6.69
C ARG A 16 -10.48 -25.05 6.12
N LEU A 17 -9.48 -25.34 6.95
CA LEU A 17 -8.12 -25.63 6.49
C LEU A 17 -7.94 -27.10 6.07
N HIS A 18 -8.93 -27.70 5.40
CA HIS A 18 -8.71 -28.91 4.63
C HIS A 18 -8.31 -28.51 3.21
N TYR A 19 -7.07 -28.13 3.04
CA TYR A 19 -6.45 -28.05 1.72
C TYR A 19 -6.11 -29.46 1.25
N ALA A 20 -7.11 -30.16 0.73
CA ALA A 20 -6.88 -31.25 -0.20
C ALA A 20 -6.78 -30.64 -1.60
N GLY A 21 -5.60 -30.35 -2.04
CA GLY A 21 -5.33 -29.86 -3.39
C GLY A 21 -3.94 -29.26 -3.44
N LEU A 22 -2.99 -29.99 -4.00
CA LEU A 22 -1.72 -29.49 -4.45
C LEU A 22 -2.00 -28.37 -5.45
N MET A 23 -2.22 -27.14 -4.97
CA MET A 23 -2.04 -25.97 -5.81
C MET A 23 -0.54 -25.89 -6.07
N THR A 24 -0.13 -26.36 -7.23
CA THR A 24 1.14 -25.95 -7.80
C THR A 24 1.11 -24.42 -7.78
N LEU A 25 1.87 -23.83 -6.85
CA LEU A 25 2.18 -22.43 -6.90
C LEU A 25 2.82 -22.21 -8.26
N SER A 26 2.04 -21.78 -9.25
CA SER A 26 2.59 -21.19 -10.44
C SER A 26 3.58 -20.12 -9.95
N PRO A 27 4.78 -20.03 -10.53
CA PRO A 27 5.75 -19.02 -10.12
C PRO A 27 5.01 -17.70 -10.12
N GLN A 28 5.00 -17.03 -8.94
CA GLN A 28 4.38 -15.72 -8.76
C GLN A 28 4.89 -14.88 -9.93
N PRO A 29 4.03 -14.25 -10.71
CA PRO A 29 4.48 -13.41 -11.80
C PRO A 29 5.49 -12.43 -11.20
N ILE A 30 6.71 -12.41 -11.75
CA ILE A 30 7.71 -11.42 -11.40
C ILE A 30 6.99 -10.08 -11.53
N VAL A 31 6.75 -9.43 -10.40
CA VAL A 31 6.04 -8.16 -10.38
C VAL A 31 6.87 -7.21 -11.24
N SER A 32 6.47 -7.07 -12.51
CA SER A 32 7.14 -6.12 -13.36
C SER A 32 6.85 -4.73 -12.85
N PRO A 33 7.78 -3.80 -12.98
CA PRO A 33 7.58 -2.41 -12.59
C PRO A 33 6.33 -1.75 -13.20
N GLU A 34 5.75 -2.34 -14.22
CA GLU A 34 4.58 -1.86 -14.94
C GLU A 34 3.24 -2.26 -14.30
N THR A 35 3.27 -2.95 -13.16
CA THR A 35 2.09 -3.54 -12.53
C THR A 35 1.37 -2.65 -11.53
N ALA A 36 1.68 -1.37 -11.43
CA ALA A 36 0.83 -0.42 -10.71
C ALA A 36 -0.16 0.22 -11.70
N GLU A 37 -1.43 -0.07 -11.51
CA GLU A 37 -2.50 0.48 -12.34
C GLU A 37 -2.78 1.94 -11.97
N VAL A 38 -2.85 2.84 -12.97
CA VAL A 38 -3.29 4.22 -12.75
C VAL A 38 -4.81 4.23 -12.57
N VAL A 39 -5.25 4.61 -11.38
CA VAL A 39 -6.67 4.71 -11.02
C VAL A 39 -7.24 6.08 -11.32
N PHE A 40 -6.42 7.12 -11.12
CA PHE A 40 -6.76 8.50 -11.39
C PHE A 40 -5.50 9.30 -11.73
N GLU A 41 -5.61 10.22 -12.66
CA GLU A 41 -4.53 11.14 -13.01
C GLU A 41 -5.12 12.47 -13.53
N ASP A 42 -4.54 13.57 -13.06
CA ASP A 42 -4.76 14.91 -13.57
C ASP A 42 -3.41 15.67 -13.67
N ASP A 43 -3.42 16.99 -13.78
CA ASP A 43 -2.22 17.80 -13.85
C ASP A 43 -1.48 17.91 -12.51
N GLU A 44 -2.15 17.66 -11.40
CA GLU A 44 -1.68 17.88 -10.03
C GLU A 44 -1.23 16.59 -9.35
N ILE A 45 -1.93 15.48 -9.57
CA ILE A 45 -1.70 14.23 -8.86
C ILE A 45 -1.80 13.02 -9.79
N VAL A 46 -1.22 11.92 -9.34
CA VAL A 46 -1.48 10.58 -9.87
C VAL A 46 -1.78 9.62 -8.72
N VAL A 47 -2.87 8.86 -8.84
CA VAL A 47 -3.29 7.83 -7.90
C VAL A 47 -3.12 6.47 -8.58
N LEU A 48 -2.43 5.57 -7.90
CA LEU A 48 -2.17 4.23 -8.42
C LEU A 48 -2.71 3.18 -7.44
N ASN A 49 -3.10 2.05 -8.02
CA ASN A 49 -3.30 0.82 -7.27
C ASN A 49 -1.99 0.03 -7.29
N LYS A 50 -1.24 0.09 -6.19
CA LYS A 50 0.03 -0.62 -6.04
C LYS A 50 -0.22 -2.10 -5.77
N HIS A 51 0.43 -2.97 -6.51
CA HIS A 51 0.43 -4.40 -6.21
C HIS A 51 1.36 -4.74 -5.04
N SER A 52 1.06 -5.83 -4.33
CA SER A 52 1.96 -6.42 -3.33
C SER A 52 3.29 -6.81 -3.96
N GLY A 53 4.38 -6.72 -3.22
CA GLY A 53 5.73 -7.04 -3.67
C GLY A 53 6.50 -5.87 -4.29
N LEU A 54 5.84 -4.76 -4.66
CA LEU A 54 6.48 -3.57 -5.23
C LEU A 54 6.85 -2.56 -4.14
N LEU A 55 8.11 -2.13 -4.12
CA LEU A 55 8.56 -1.04 -3.25
C LEU A 55 8.01 0.31 -3.72
N VAL A 56 7.66 1.18 -2.79
CA VAL A 56 7.29 2.57 -3.09
C VAL A 56 8.53 3.43 -3.34
N LEU A 57 9.54 3.29 -2.50
CA LEU A 57 10.80 4.04 -2.55
C LEU A 57 11.97 3.10 -2.85
N PRO A 58 13.11 3.63 -3.32
CA PRO A 58 14.32 2.84 -3.50
C PRO A 58 14.71 2.11 -2.22
N ASP A 59 15.13 0.86 -2.36
CA ASP A 59 15.71 0.12 -1.26
C ASP A 59 16.96 0.82 -0.74
N ARG A 60 17.18 0.73 0.59
CA ARG A 60 18.31 1.39 1.24
C ARG A 60 19.64 0.75 0.89
N TYR A 61 19.64 -0.56 0.71
CA TYR A 61 20.85 -1.37 0.50
C TYR A 61 21.07 -1.74 -0.96
N ASP A 62 19.98 -2.01 -1.69
CA ASP A 62 20.04 -2.40 -3.10
C ASP A 62 19.16 -1.46 -3.96
N ARG A 63 19.81 -0.49 -4.58
CA ARG A 63 19.14 0.48 -5.46
C ARG A 63 18.75 -0.08 -6.82
N SER A 64 19.19 -1.30 -7.15
CA SER A 64 18.81 -1.97 -8.39
C SER A 64 17.37 -2.50 -8.34
N ILE A 65 16.81 -2.67 -7.13
CA ILE A 65 15.44 -3.14 -6.96
C ILE A 65 14.46 -2.11 -7.49
N PRO A 66 13.58 -2.52 -8.43
CA PRO A 66 12.57 -1.63 -8.99
C PRO A 66 11.64 -1.08 -7.90
N ASN A 67 11.31 0.20 -8.03
CA ASN A 67 10.40 0.86 -7.10
C ASN A 67 9.50 1.86 -7.84
N LEU A 68 8.34 2.11 -7.26
CA LEU A 68 7.29 2.90 -7.88
C LEU A 68 7.73 4.35 -8.14
N TYR A 69 8.43 4.97 -7.17
CA TYR A 69 8.94 6.33 -7.33
C TYR A 69 9.89 6.45 -8.54
N GLY A 70 10.83 5.52 -8.69
CA GLY A 70 11.79 5.53 -9.80
C GLY A 70 11.11 5.38 -11.15
N LEU A 71 10.05 4.56 -11.23
CA LEU A 71 9.25 4.39 -12.44
C LEU A 71 8.48 5.65 -12.82
N LEU A 72 7.80 6.23 -11.84
CA LEU A 72 7.04 7.45 -12.05
C LEU A 72 7.94 8.62 -12.39
N LYS A 73 9.13 8.70 -11.80
CA LYS A 73 10.12 9.72 -12.13
C LYS A 73 10.59 9.60 -13.60
N LYS A 74 10.75 8.37 -14.11
CA LYS A 74 11.06 8.16 -15.54
C LYS A 74 9.92 8.59 -16.44
N LYS A 75 8.67 8.35 -16.04
CA LYS A 75 7.48 8.68 -16.82
C LYS A 75 7.17 10.19 -16.83
N TYR A 76 7.21 10.82 -15.66
CA TYR A 76 6.75 12.21 -15.47
C TYR A 76 7.88 13.24 -15.36
N GLY A 77 9.14 12.81 -15.24
CA GLY A 77 10.28 13.69 -14.99
C GLY A 77 10.34 14.17 -13.55
N GLN A 78 9.31 14.88 -13.08
CA GLN A 78 9.17 15.35 -11.71
C GLN A 78 7.96 14.71 -11.04
N ILE A 79 8.16 14.18 -9.85
CA ILE A 79 7.13 13.51 -9.05
C ILE A 79 7.52 13.56 -7.58
N TYR A 80 6.56 13.71 -6.70
CA TYR A 80 6.77 13.87 -5.27
C TYR A 80 6.04 12.79 -4.49
N VAL A 81 6.74 12.23 -3.50
CA VAL A 81 6.19 11.20 -2.61
C VAL A 81 5.47 11.88 -1.47
N VAL A 82 4.21 11.56 -1.28
CA VAL A 82 3.36 12.08 -0.21
C VAL A 82 3.30 11.11 0.98
N HIS A 83 3.15 9.83 0.68
CA HIS A 83 3.12 8.77 1.69
C HIS A 83 3.64 7.46 1.11
N ARG A 84 3.73 6.46 1.95
CA ARG A 84 4.10 5.11 1.52
C ARG A 84 3.19 4.08 2.15
N ILE A 85 3.09 2.93 1.49
CA ILE A 85 2.56 1.68 2.02
C ILE A 85 3.66 0.62 1.92
N ASP A 86 3.60 -0.41 2.73
CA ASP A 86 4.65 -1.42 2.80
C ASP A 86 4.77 -2.22 1.50
N LYS A 87 5.90 -2.89 1.32
CA LYS A 87 6.17 -3.69 0.13
C LYS A 87 5.09 -4.74 -0.10
N GLU A 88 4.73 -5.46 0.95
CA GLU A 88 3.76 -6.55 0.93
C GLU A 88 2.30 -6.05 0.86
N ALA A 89 2.05 -4.80 1.25
CA ALA A 89 0.72 -4.21 1.12
C ALA A 89 0.40 -3.85 -0.32
N SER A 90 -0.87 -4.03 -0.70
CA SER A 90 -1.44 -3.54 -1.96
C SER A 90 -2.46 -2.45 -1.68
N GLY A 91 -2.82 -1.68 -2.70
CA GLY A 91 -3.87 -0.67 -2.62
C GLY A 91 -3.45 0.71 -3.09
N LEU A 92 -4.30 1.69 -2.79
CA LEU A 92 -4.16 3.04 -3.33
C LEU A 92 -2.98 3.79 -2.72
N ILE A 93 -2.24 4.45 -3.61
CA ILE A 93 -1.14 5.36 -3.27
C ILE A 93 -1.22 6.59 -4.17
N VAL A 94 -1.04 7.78 -3.58
CA VAL A 94 -1.03 9.04 -4.30
C VAL A 94 0.36 9.64 -4.36
N PHE A 95 0.69 10.20 -5.51
CA PHE A 95 1.89 11.02 -5.74
C PHE A 95 1.46 12.38 -6.25
N ALA A 96 2.20 13.42 -5.86
CA ALA A 96 1.99 14.74 -6.39
C ALA A 96 2.89 14.97 -7.63
N LYS A 97 2.38 15.68 -8.63
CA LYS A 97 3.10 16.05 -9.86
C LYS A 97 3.68 17.45 -9.77
N THR A 98 3.14 18.29 -8.88
CA THR A 98 3.60 19.67 -8.65
C THR A 98 4.03 19.88 -7.19
N GLU A 99 4.83 20.92 -6.93
CA GLU A 99 5.22 21.28 -5.57
C GLU A 99 4.03 21.78 -4.73
N GLU A 100 3.07 22.41 -5.37
CA GLU A 100 1.89 22.94 -4.70
C GLU A 100 1.01 21.79 -4.20
N SER A 101 0.70 20.83 -5.06
CA SER A 101 -0.05 19.64 -4.69
C SER A 101 0.70 18.80 -3.65
N HIS A 102 2.04 18.72 -3.73
CA HIS A 102 2.86 18.05 -2.71
C HIS A 102 2.72 18.69 -1.34
N ARG A 103 2.81 20.02 -1.25
CA ARG A 103 2.63 20.74 0.02
C ARG A 103 1.24 20.57 0.59
N SER A 104 0.21 20.68 -0.27
CA SER A 104 -1.19 20.50 0.12
C SER A 104 -1.46 19.11 0.68
N LEU A 105 -1.02 18.07 -0.03
CA LEU A 105 -1.19 16.68 0.40
C LEU A 105 -0.40 16.37 1.67
N ASN A 106 0.86 16.82 1.76
CA ASN A 106 1.65 16.63 2.99
C ASN A 106 0.96 17.24 4.21
N ALA A 107 0.42 18.45 4.09
CA ALA A 107 -0.33 19.07 5.18
C ALA A 107 -1.53 18.23 5.62
N GLN A 108 -2.24 17.59 4.69
CA GLN A 108 -3.34 16.69 5.00
C GLN A 108 -2.87 15.40 5.70
N PHE A 109 -1.77 14.80 5.24
CA PHE A 109 -1.22 13.59 5.85
C PHE A 109 -0.62 13.87 7.24
N GLU A 110 0.14 14.94 7.40
CA GLU A 110 0.71 15.40 8.68
C GLU A 110 -0.38 15.82 9.66
N GLY A 111 -1.37 16.57 9.18
CA GLY A 111 -2.54 16.99 9.95
C GLY A 111 -3.50 15.84 10.27
N ARG A 112 -3.25 14.63 9.73
CA ARG A 112 -4.09 13.43 9.93
C ARG A 112 -5.55 13.65 9.57
N THR A 113 -5.80 14.48 8.57
CA THR A 113 -7.15 14.72 8.04
C THR A 113 -7.54 13.69 6.96
N THR A 114 -6.58 12.92 6.47
CA THR A 114 -6.83 11.81 5.54
C THR A 114 -7.43 10.61 6.27
N HIS A 115 -8.42 9.97 5.67
CA HIS A 115 -9.00 8.72 6.14
C HIS A 115 -8.33 7.55 5.41
N LYS A 116 -7.88 6.52 6.17
CA LYS A 116 -7.24 5.33 5.62
C LYS A 116 -7.96 4.08 6.10
N GLU A 117 -8.33 3.23 5.16
CA GLU A 117 -8.93 1.94 5.44
C GLU A 117 -8.05 0.82 4.87
N TYR A 118 -7.87 -0.23 5.64
CA TYR A 118 -7.14 -1.42 5.23
C TYR A 118 -7.95 -2.66 5.51
N GLN A 119 -7.78 -3.68 4.68
CA GLN A 119 -8.30 -5.01 4.91
C GLN A 119 -7.13 -5.94 5.19
N ALA A 120 -7.26 -6.77 6.21
CA ALA A 120 -6.25 -7.75 6.58
C ALA A 120 -6.90 -9.11 6.82
N ILE A 121 -6.20 -10.17 6.42
CA ILE A 121 -6.58 -11.56 6.72
C ILE A 121 -5.73 -12.01 7.89
N CYS A 122 -6.39 -12.43 8.96
CA CYS A 122 -5.73 -12.90 10.18
C CYS A 122 -6.06 -14.36 10.44
N ALA A 123 -5.14 -15.06 11.09
CA ALA A 123 -5.38 -16.42 11.58
C ALA A 123 -6.11 -16.36 12.92
N GLY A 124 -7.07 -17.26 13.12
CA GLY A 124 -7.85 -17.35 14.37
C GLY A 124 -9.21 -16.66 14.28
N GLU A 125 -9.80 -16.46 15.44
CA GLU A 125 -11.11 -15.80 15.58
C GLU A 125 -11.00 -14.63 16.57
N SER A 126 -11.63 -13.51 16.25
CA SER A 126 -11.78 -12.41 17.17
C SER A 126 -13.00 -12.65 18.06
N GLN A 127 -12.85 -12.36 19.35
CA GLN A 127 -13.97 -12.39 20.30
C GLN A 127 -14.93 -11.21 20.13
N ASN A 128 -14.49 -10.15 19.44
CA ASN A 128 -15.24 -8.93 19.22
C ASN A 128 -15.18 -8.51 17.75
N ASP A 129 -16.26 -7.93 17.26
CA ASP A 129 -16.34 -7.41 15.88
C ASP A 129 -15.52 -6.12 15.70
N HIS A 130 -15.11 -5.48 16.77
CA HIS A 130 -14.29 -4.28 16.76
C HIS A 130 -13.40 -4.19 17.98
N GLY A 131 -12.28 -3.51 17.84
CA GLY A 131 -11.33 -3.33 18.91
C GLY A 131 -10.24 -2.32 18.56
N ARG A 132 -9.33 -2.10 19.49
CA ARG A 132 -8.18 -1.23 19.31
C ARG A 132 -6.92 -1.98 19.72
N ILE A 133 -5.89 -1.89 18.87
CA ILE A 133 -4.56 -2.46 19.14
C ILE A 133 -3.61 -1.29 19.34
N GLU A 134 -3.00 -1.21 20.54
CA GLU A 134 -2.04 -0.16 20.91
C GLU A 134 -0.64 -0.74 21.15
N LEU A 135 -0.23 -1.69 20.32
CA LEU A 135 1.10 -2.26 20.39
C LEU A 135 2.03 -1.52 19.44
N PRO A 136 3.29 -1.24 19.85
CA PRO A 136 4.28 -0.72 18.93
C PRO A 136 4.56 -1.76 17.84
N LEU A 137 4.60 -1.29 16.59
CA LEU A 137 5.03 -2.10 15.46
C LEU A 137 6.57 -2.10 15.43
N SER A 138 7.16 -3.28 15.54
CA SER A 138 8.60 -3.50 15.45
C SER A 138 9.05 -3.74 14.01
#